data_82c4adce6e8749f3e1114323a46f0556
#
_entry.id   82c4adce6e8749f3e1114323a46f0556
#
_cell.length_a   1.000
_cell.length_b   1.000
_cell.length_c   1.000
_cell.angle_alpha   90.00
_cell.angle_beta   90.00
_cell.angle_gamma   90.00
#
_symmetry.space_group_name_H-M   'P 1'
#
loop_
_entity.id
_entity.type
_entity.pdbx_description
1 polymer ?
#
loop_
_entity_poly.entity_id
_entity_poly.type
_entity_poly.pdbx_seq_one_letter_code
_entity_poly.pdbx_strand_id
1 'polypeptide(L)'
;DSLSFVWRKGQDIDIESHTPNEEGTENAFLNSPQNYLISQAQKTGLNRAEKLRLRRRLSGPDAELDFDILKQLAADGITDYLAFVVIYDVARENGLVGSWSTDRPEGFSDDQIKELRRFESRLAVALKARSGEAIARSVVDTYLGPDAGQKVLRGGIRRGDSQSIDAIIWYSDLRESTALSERLSPLEFLELLDSYFECTAGAALAEGGEVLTMIGDAVLA
;
A
#
# COMPACT_ATOMS: atom_id res chain seq x y z
N ASP A 1 1.30 2.34 2.04
CA ASP A 1 1.28 2.76 0.63
C ASP A 1 -0.08 3.34 0.30
N SER A 2 -0.14 4.63 -0.04
CA SER A 2 -1.34 5.27 -0.55
C SER A 2 -1.29 5.29 -2.07
N LEU A 3 -2.36 4.80 -2.73
CA LEU A 3 -2.52 4.89 -4.17
C LEU A 3 -3.35 6.14 -4.48
N SER A 4 -2.78 7.06 -5.22
CA SER A 4 -3.49 8.21 -5.78
C SER A 4 -3.83 7.94 -7.24
N PHE A 5 -5.10 8.12 -7.61
CA PHE A 5 -5.54 8.06 -8.99
C PHE A 5 -5.80 9.48 -9.47
N VAL A 6 -5.06 9.93 -10.47
CA VAL A 6 -5.31 11.20 -11.14
C VAL A 6 -5.84 10.92 -12.54
N TRP A 7 -7.10 11.26 -12.80
CA TRP A 7 -7.67 11.23 -14.15
C TRP A 7 -7.80 12.65 -14.68
N ARG A 8 -7.21 12.91 -15.84
CA ARG A 8 -7.38 14.17 -16.59
C ARG A 8 -8.11 13.87 -17.90
N LYS A 9 -9.08 14.72 -18.25
CA LYS A 9 -9.87 14.59 -19.48
C LYS A 9 -8.95 14.49 -20.70
N GLY A 10 -9.04 13.36 -21.41
CA GLY A 10 -8.27 13.10 -22.64
C GLY A 10 -6.87 12.47 -22.43
N GLN A 11 -6.56 12.02 -21.23
CA GLN A 11 -5.35 11.26 -20.91
C GLN A 11 -5.71 9.93 -20.27
N ASP A 12 -4.80 8.95 -20.37
CA ASP A 12 -4.91 7.67 -19.66
C ASP A 12 -4.87 7.89 -18.14
N ILE A 13 -5.42 6.93 -17.41
CA ILE A 13 -5.41 6.96 -15.94
C ILE A 13 -3.97 6.76 -15.46
N ASP A 14 -3.36 7.79 -14.93
CA ASP A 14 -2.09 7.68 -14.21
C ASP A 14 -2.34 7.20 -12.79
N ILE A 15 -1.69 6.09 -12.45
CA ILE A 15 -1.71 5.54 -11.09
C ILE A 15 -0.38 5.95 -10.46
N GLU A 16 -0.41 6.97 -9.63
CA GLU A 16 0.73 7.36 -8.81
C GLU A 16 0.63 6.67 -7.45
N SER A 17 1.60 5.81 -7.13
CA SER A 17 1.79 5.32 -5.77
C SER A 17 2.66 6.31 -5.00
N HIS A 18 2.09 6.99 -4.05
CA HIS A 18 2.86 7.80 -3.11
C HIS A 18 3.22 6.97 -1.88
N THR A 19 4.51 6.69 -1.72
CA THR A 19 5.08 6.37 -0.41
C THR A 19 5.25 7.68 0.37
N PRO A 20 4.91 7.74 1.67
CA PRO A 20 4.90 8.99 2.45
C PRO A 20 6.26 9.63 2.76
N ASN A 21 7.32 9.33 2.03
CA ASN A 21 8.70 9.70 2.36
C ASN A 21 9.26 10.93 1.64
N GLU A 22 8.46 11.71 0.91
CA GLU A 22 8.90 13.01 0.38
C GLU A 22 8.30 14.13 1.24
N GLU A 23 9.15 14.87 1.96
CA GLU A 23 8.79 15.92 2.94
C GLU A 23 7.78 16.97 2.44
N GLY A 24 7.69 17.20 1.13
CA GLY A 24 6.72 18.12 0.53
C GLY A 24 5.31 17.55 0.37
N THR A 25 5.19 16.25 0.13
CA THR A 25 3.91 15.54 -0.10
C THR A 25 3.17 15.28 1.22
N GLU A 26 3.89 15.07 2.30
CA GLU A 26 3.32 14.82 3.63
C GLU A 26 2.56 16.06 4.13
N ASN A 27 3.14 17.24 4.02
CA ASN A 27 2.49 18.50 4.45
C ASN A 27 1.26 18.84 3.60
N ALA A 28 1.29 18.58 2.29
CA ALA A 28 0.14 18.78 1.41
C ALA A 28 -1.02 17.83 1.75
N PHE A 29 -0.71 16.58 2.11
CA PHE A 29 -1.72 15.60 2.52
C PHE A 29 -2.32 15.93 3.88
N LEU A 30 -1.52 16.37 4.86
CA LEU A 30 -2.00 16.72 6.20
C LEU A 30 -3.07 17.83 6.19
N ASN A 31 -2.98 18.76 5.25
CA ASN A 31 -3.94 19.86 5.07
C ASN A 31 -4.95 19.60 3.94
N SER A 32 -5.22 18.35 3.59
CA SER A 32 -6.12 17.98 2.50
C SER A 32 -7.55 17.64 3.00
N PRO A 33 -8.57 17.79 2.12
CA PRO A 33 -9.92 17.32 2.41
C PRO A 33 -9.99 15.83 2.76
N GLN A 34 -9.11 15.02 2.18
CA GLN A 34 -9.01 13.58 2.43
C GLN A 34 -8.55 13.29 3.86
N ASN A 35 -7.49 13.97 4.32
CA ASN A 35 -7.00 13.80 5.69
C ASN A 35 -8.03 14.29 6.72
N TYR A 36 -8.75 15.37 6.40
CA TYR A 36 -9.90 15.80 7.22
C TYR A 36 -10.93 14.69 7.36
N LEU A 37 -11.31 14.01 6.26
CA LEU A 37 -12.26 12.89 6.31
C LEU A 37 -11.72 11.70 7.10
N ILE A 38 -10.43 11.35 6.96
CA ILE A 38 -9.78 10.30 7.75
C ILE A 38 -9.84 10.64 9.24
N SER A 39 -9.51 11.87 9.61
CA SER A 39 -9.58 12.34 11.00
C SER A 39 -11.01 12.26 11.57
N GLN A 40 -12.03 12.54 10.76
CA GLN A 40 -13.43 12.38 11.17
C GLN A 40 -13.78 10.89 11.34
N ALA A 41 -13.31 10.02 10.45
CA ALA A 41 -13.48 8.57 10.56
C ALA A 41 -12.91 8.03 11.87
N GLN A 42 -11.69 8.43 12.21
CA GLN A 42 -11.02 8.03 13.44
C GLN A 42 -11.75 8.50 14.69
N LYS A 43 -12.24 9.76 14.70
CA LYS A 43 -12.98 10.33 15.83
C LYS A 43 -14.34 9.67 16.06
N THR A 44 -15.04 9.28 15.00
CA THR A 44 -16.37 8.66 15.07
C THR A 44 -16.33 7.15 15.31
N GLY A 45 -15.14 6.56 15.26
CA GLY A 45 -14.89 5.13 15.30
C GLY A 45 -15.03 4.52 13.90
N LEU A 46 -13.97 3.86 13.45
CA LEU A 46 -13.88 3.25 12.11
C LEU A 46 -15.02 2.26 11.81
N ASN A 47 -15.62 1.65 12.84
CA ASN A 47 -16.74 0.72 12.71
C ASN A 47 -18.04 1.37 12.18
N ARG A 48 -18.15 2.70 12.20
CA ARG A 48 -19.29 3.48 11.69
C ARG A 48 -18.97 4.27 10.43
N ALA A 49 -17.70 4.36 10.05
CA ALA A 49 -17.22 5.12 8.89
C ALA A 49 -17.45 4.36 7.59
N GLU A 50 -18.70 4.03 7.27
CA GLU A 50 -18.98 3.28 6.04
C GLU A 50 -18.50 4.02 4.81
N LYS A 51 -18.75 5.33 4.70
CA LYS A 51 -18.30 6.17 3.56
C LYS A 51 -18.39 7.63 3.96
N LEU A 52 -17.26 8.28 4.11
CA LEU A 52 -17.22 9.71 4.35
C LEU A 52 -16.99 10.45 3.03
N ARG A 53 -17.63 11.59 2.90
CA ARG A 53 -17.51 12.47 1.74
C ARG A 53 -17.54 13.91 2.15
N LEU A 54 -16.82 14.73 1.38
CA LEU A 54 -16.81 16.17 1.49
C LEU A 54 -16.95 16.74 0.09
N ARG A 55 -18.03 17.49 -0.14
CA ARG A 55 -18.22 18.26 -1.38
C ARG A 55 -17.91 19.72 -1.14
N ARG A 56 -17.24 20.35 -2.10
CA ARG A 56 -16.96 21.78 -2.13
C ARG A 56 -17.23 22.35 -3.51
N ARG A 57 -18.09 23.37 -3.55
CA ARG A 57 -18.21 24.22 -4.74
C ARG A 57 -17.00 25.15 -4.77
N LEU A 58 -16.31 25.22 -5.92
CA LEU A 58 -15.11 26.04 -6.08
C LEU A 58 -15.36 27.32 -6.88
N SER A 59 -16.56 27.48 -7.44
CA SER A 59 -16.97 28.66 -8.21
C SER A 59 -18.36 29.13 -7.81
N GLY A 60 -18.64 30.42 -8.06
CA GLY A 60 -19.92 31.06 -7.74
C GLY A 60 -19.99 31.64 -6.32
N PRO A 61 -21.17 32.17 -5.93
CA PRO A 61 -21.33 32.84 -4.64
C PRO A 61 -21.17 31.92 -3.43
N ASP A 62 -21.38 30.61 -3.61
CA ASP A 62 -21.27 29.59 -2.56
C ASP A 62 -19.93 28.84 -2.63
N ALA A 63 -18.88 29.46 -3.15
CA ALA A 63 -17.57 28.84 -3.25
C ALA A 63 -16.94 28.65 -1.86
N GLU A 64 -16.53 27.42 -1.57
CA GLU A 64 -15.87 27.02 -0.31
C GLU A 64 -14.43 26.60 -0.60
N LEU A 65 -13.46 27.45 -0.24
CA LEU A 65 -12.02 27.26 -0.50
C LEU A 65 -11.25 27.13 0.82
N ASP A 66 -11.74 26.26 1.70
CA ASP A 66 -11.24 26.03 3.05
C ASP A 66 -9.93 25.21 3.11
N PHE A 67 -9.49 24.64 1.98
CA PHE A 67 -8.21 23.95 1.83
C PHE A 67 -7.38 24.57 0.70
N ASP A 68 -6.05 24.60 0.84
CA ASP A 68 -5.17 25.24 -0.15
C ASP A 68 -5.22 24.56 -1.52
N ILE A 69 -5.36 23.25 -1.57
CA ILE A 69 -5.57 22.49 -2.82
C ILE A 69 -6.83 22.96 -3.57
N LEU A 70 -7.89 23.33 -2.87
CA LEU A 70 -9.12 23.82 -3.50
C LEU A 70 -8.95 25.19 -4.14
N LYS A 71 -8.09 26.05 -3.56
CA LYS A 71 -7.72 27.35 -4.15
C LYS A 71 -6.96 27.16 -5.45
N GLN A 72 -6.03 26.19 -5.48
CA GLN A 72 -5.27 25.85 -6.69
C GLN A 72 -6.19 25.31 -7.79
N LEU A 73 -7.04 24.32 -7.45
CA LEU A 73 -8.00 23.74 -8.38
C LEU A 73 -9.00 24.80 -8.93
N ALA A 74 -9.44 25.73 -8.10
CA ALA A 74 -10.30 26.84 -8.55
C ALA A 74 -9.57 27.75 -9.53
N ALA A 75 -8.29 28.04 -9.30
CA ALA A 75 -7.44 28.80 -10.23
C ALA A 75 -7.23 28.07 -11.57
N ASP A 76 -7.21 26.73 -11.56
CA ASP A 76 -7.13 25.86 -12.74
C ASP A 76 -8.49 25.69 -13.46
N GLY A 77 -9.56 26.39 -12.99
CA GLY A 77 -10.87 26.37 -13.62
C GLY A 77 -11.80 25.24 -13.15
N ILE A 78 -11.43 24.49 -12.12
CA ILE A 78 -12.32 23.49 -11.51
C ILE A 78 -13.44 24.20 -10.73
N THR A 79 -14.66 23.72 -10.89
CA THR A 79 -15.87 24.34 -10.35
C THR A 79 -16.50 23.59 -9.18
N ASP A 80 -16.25 22.27 -9.11
CA ASP A 80 -16.82 21.41 -8.08
C ASP A 80 -15.86 20.27 -7.73
N TYR A 81 -15.79 19.92 -6.45
CA TYR A 81 -14.88 18.96 -5.89
C TYR A 81 -15.58 18.04 -4.90
N LEU A 82 -15.28 16.76 -4.95
CA LEU A 82 -15.86 15.73 -4.08
C LEU A 82 -14.74 14.82 -3.57
N ALA A 83 -14.32 15.01 -2.31
CA ALA A 83 -13.44 14.07 -1.62
C ALA A 83 -14.24 12.90 -1.04
N PHE A 84 -13.61 11.71 -0.99
CA PHE A 84 -14.21 10.53 -0.39
C PHE A 84 -13.18 9.64 0.33
N VAL A 85 -13.68 8.91 1.32
CA VAL A 85 -12.98 7.82 1.99
C VAL A 85 -13.91 6.62 2.05
N VAL A 86 -13.44 5.45 1.62
CA VAL A 86 -14.13 4.16 1.71
C VAL A 86 -13.25 3.18 2.45
N ILE A 87 -13.59 2.85 3.69
CA ILE A 87 -12.87 1.86 4.49
C ILE A 87 -13.41 0.47 4.14
N TYR A 88 -12.55 -0.42 3.68
CA TYR A 88 -12.93 -1.79 3.29
C TYR A 88 -12.33 -2.87 4.20
N ASP A 89 -11.38 -2.53 5.07
CA ASP A 89 -10.83 -3.42 6.09
C ASP A 89 -10.55 -2.63 7.37
N VAL A 90 -11.52 -2.69 8.29
CA VAL A 90 -11.45 -1.95 9.56
C VAL A 90 -10.33 -2.49 10.47
N ALA A 91 -10.09 -3.80 10.47
CA ALA A 91 -9.11 -4.43 11.35
C ALA A 91 -7.66 -4.04 11.00
N ARG A 92 -7.41 -3.72 9.72
CA ARG A 92 -6.09 -3.31 9.21
C ARG A 92 -6.02 -1.82 8.87
N GLU A 93 -7.09 -1.08 9.14
CA GLU A 93 -7.23 0.35 8.79
C GLU A 93 -7.03 0.65 7.29
N ASN A 94 -7.31 -0.33 6.42
CA ASN A 94 -7.16 -0.19 4.99
C ASN A 94 -8.42 0.40 4.34
N GLY A 95 -8.20 1.34 3.45
CA GLY A 95 -9.27 2.03 2.75
C GLY A 95 -8.85 2.57 1.39
N LEU A 96 -9.82 3.12 0.69
CA LEU A 96 -9.64 3.91 -0.52
C LEU A 96 -9.90 5.37 -0.18
N VAL A 97 -8.97 6.23 -0.52
CA VAL A 97 -9.06 7.68 -0.39
C VAL A 97 -8.91 8.29 -1.77
N GLY A 98 -9.74 9.28 -2.08
CA GLY A 98 -9.64 9.93 -3.37
C GLY A 98 -10.54 11.14 -3.51
N SER A 99 -10.55 11.71 -4.70
CA SER A 99 -11.40 12.83 -5.05
C SER A 99 -11.82 12.80 -6.52
N TRP A 100 -12.92 13.47 -6.77
CA TRP A 100 -13.45 13.77 -8.10
C TRP A 100 -13.53 15.27 -8.26
N SER A 101 -13.19 15.77 -9.42
CA SER A 101 -13.32 17.19 -9.76
C SER A 101 -13.94 17.36 -11.14
N THR A 102 -14.59 18.49 -11.36
CA THR A 102 -15.16 18.86 -12.66
C THR A 102 -15.01 20.35 -12.94
N ASP A 103 -14.84 20.67 -14.20
CA ASP A 103 -14.77 22.04 -14.75
C ASP A 103 -16.14 22.54 -15.25
N ARG A 104 -17.21 21.72 -15.14
CA ARG A 104 -18.55 22.13 -15.58
C ARG A 104 -19.07 23.28 -14.73
N PRO A 105 -19.63 24.35 -15.35
CA PRO A 105 -20.15 25.50 -14.60
C PRO A 105 -21.19 25.12 -13.53
N GLU A 106 -22.06 24.15 -13.82
CA GLU A 106 -23.07 23.63 -12.91
C GLU A 106 -22.51 22.67 -11.86
N GLY A 107 -21.28 22.16 -12.04
CA GLY A 107 -20.65 21.15 -11.19
C GLY A 107 -21.22 19.75 -11.38
N PHE A 108 -21.13 18.91 -10.36
CA PHE A 108 -21.70 17.56 -10.35
C PHE A 108 -23.21 17.60 -10.11
N SER A 109 -23.96 16.91 -10.95
CA SER A 109 -25.39 16.62 -10.70
C SER A 109 -25.55 15.51 -9.65
N ASP A 110 -26.72 15.42 -9.03
CA ASP A 110 -27.02 14.37 -8.06
C ASP A 110 -26.92 12.97 -8.65
N ASP A 111 -27.28 12.81 -9.92
CA ASP A 111 -27.19 11.51 -10.60
C ASP A 111 -25.73 11.13 -10.87
N GLN A 112 -24.88 12.08 -11.26
CA GLN A 112 -23.45 11.84 -11.39
C GLN A 112 -22.81 11.44 -10.04
N ILE A 113 -23.19 12.14 -8.95
CA ILE A 113 -22.72 11.79 -7.60
C ILE A 113 -23.17 10.37 -7.21
N LYS A 114 -24.38 9.95 -7.55
CA LYS A 114 -24.85 8.58 -7.32
C LYS A 114 -24.02 7.55 -8.09
N GLU A 115 -23.71 7.82 -9.36
CA GLU A 115 -22.90 6.92 -10.18
C GLU A 115 -21.45 6.84 -9.66
N LEU A 116 -20.84 7.96 -9.30
CA LEU A 116 -19.51 8.00 -8.67
C LEU A 116 -19.49 7.16 -7.38
N ARG A 117 -20.52 7.26 -6.54
CA ARG A 117 -20.66 6.44 -5.32
C ARG A 117 -20.73 4.94 -5.60
N ARG A 118 -21.39 4.54 -6.69
CA ARG A 118 -21.45 3.14 -7.11
C ARG A 118 -20.09 2.66 -7.59
N PHE A 119 -19.41 3.52 -8.37
CA PHE A 119 -18.06 3.23 -8.85
C PHE A 119 -17.06 3.08 -7.69
N GLU A 120 -17.02 4.04 -6.74
CA GLU A 120 -16.16 3.97 -5.56
C GLU A 120 -16.34 2.66 -4.77
N SER A 121 -17.59 2.20 -4.63
CA SER A 121 -17.89 0.95 -3.93
C SER A 121 -17.33 -0.26 -4.64
N ARG A 122 -17.43 -0.32 -5.97
CA ARG A 122 -16.86 -1.40 -6.78
C ARG A 122 -15.34 -1.37 -6.79
N LEU A 123 -14.77 -0.16 -6.88
CA LEU A 123 -13.32 0.05 -6.83
C LEU A 123 -12.75 -0.42 -5.48
N ALA A 124 -13.42 -0.09 -4.36
CA ALA A 124 -13.01 -0.54 -3.04
C ALA A 124 -13.00 -2.08 -2.91
N VAL A 125 -13.98 -2.77 -3.49
CA VAL A 125 -14.03 -4.24 -3.52
C VAL A 125 -12.88 -4.80 -4.35
N ALA A 126 -12.60 -4.23 -5.52
CA ALA A 126 -11.51 -4.65 -6.39
C ALA A 126 -10.14 -4.44 -5.71
N LEU A 127 -9.95 -3.30 -5.06
CA LEU A 127 -8.72 -3.00 -4.31
C LEU A 127 -8.54 -3.93 -3.10
N LYS A 128 -9.62 -4.23 -2.37
CA LYS A 128 -9.57 -5.22 -1.27
C LYS A 128 -9.12 -6.59 -1.77
N ALA A 129 -9.63 -7.05 -2.90
CA ALA A 129 -9.24 -8.32 -3.51
C ALA A 129 -7.75 -8.31 -3.91
N ARG A 130 -7.30 -7.25 -4.59
CA ARG A 130 -5.88 -7.08 -4.98
C ARG A 130 -4.94 -6.97 -3.79
N SER A 131 -5.33 -6.23 -2.76
CA SER A 131 -4.56 -6.11 -1.52
C SER A 131 -4.41 -7.47 -0.83
N GLY A 132 -5.49 -8.25 -0.76
CA GLY A 132 -5.45 -9.61 -0.22
C GLY A 132 -4.50 -10.54 -0.99
N GLU A 133 -4.53 -10.48 -2.33
CA GLU A 133 -3.62 -11.24 -3.18
C GLU A 133 -2.15 -10.81 -2.98
N ALA A 134 -1.89 -9.50 -2.91
CA ALA A 134 -0.55 -8.97 -2.68
C ALA A 134 0.01 -9.39 -1.31
N ILE A 135 -0.81 -9.32 -0.26
CA ILE A 135 -0.42 -9.79 1.08
C ILE A 135 -0.15 -11.29 1.07
N ALA A 136 -1.04 -12.10 0.46
CA ALA A 136 -0.85 -13.54 0.37
C ALA A 136 0.46 -13.88 -0.35
N ARG A 137 0.74 -13.20 -1.47
CA ARG A 137 2.00 -13.35 -2.21
C ARG A 137 3.19 -12.98 -1.34
N SER A 138 3.19 -11.80 -0.72
CA SER A 138 4.28 -11.34 0.15
C SER A 138 4.58 -12.32 1.28
N VAL A 139 3.54 -12.83 1.97
CA VAL A 139 3.70 -13.82 3.04
C VAL A 139 4.31 -15.11 2.49
N VAL A 140 3.79 -15.62 1.39
CA VAL A 140 4.24 -16.88 0.81
C VAL A 140 5.68 -16.75 0.28
N ASP A 141 6.01 -15.66 -0.41
CA ASP A 141 7.37 -15.40 -0.90
C ASP A 141 8.38 -15.21 0.25
N THR A 142 7.95 -14.59 1.37
CA THR A 142 8.81 -14.41 2.55
C THR A 142 9.16 -15.73 3.24
N TYR A 143 8.20 -16.67 3.32
CA TYR A 143 8.40 -17.92 4.08
C TYR A 143 8.84 -19.09 3.22
N LEU A 144 8.56 -19.09 1.93
CA LEU A 144 8.81 -20.22 1.03
C LEU A 144 9.78 -19.87 -0.12
N GLY A 145 10.13 -18.59 -0.28
CA GLY A 145 10.83 -18.10 -1.46
C GLY A 145 9.89 -17.92 -2.66
N PRO A 146 10.32 -17.14 -3.68
CA PRO A 146 9.45 -16.77 -4.81
C PRO A 146 9.02 -17.96 -5.66
N ASP A 147 9.89 -18.96 -5.90
CA ASP A 147 9.56 -20.11 -6.75
C ASP A 147 8.57 -21.08 -6.09
N ALA A 148 8.82 -21.47 -4.84
CA ALA A 148 7.92 -22.32 -4.08
C ALA A 148 6.62 -21.56 -3.77
N GLY A 149 6.73 -20.28 -3.45
CA GLY A 149 5.62 -19.38 -3.21
C GLY A 149 4.64 -19.30 -4.37
N GLN A 150 5.14 -19.11 -5.60
CA GLN A 150 4.29 -19.08 -6.78
C GLN A 150 3.57 -20.42 -7.04
N LYS A 151 4.22 -21.56 -6.77
CA LYS A 151 3.58 -22.87 -6.91
C LYS A 151 2.43 -23.03 -5.94
N VAL A 152 2.62 -22.63 -4.69
CA VAL A 152 1.58 -22.65 -3.64
C VAL A 152 0.39 -21.77 -4.04
N LEU A 153 0.65 -20.54 -4.49
CA LEU A 153 -0.40 -19.60 -4.93
C LEU A 153 -1.19 -20.08 -6.15
N ARG A 154 -0.57 -20.92 -7.01
CA ARG A 154 -1.24 -21.59 -8.15
C ARG A 154 -1.98 -22.87 -7.76
N GLY A 155 -2.06 -23.21 -6.47
CA GLY A 155 -2.74 -24.40 -5.98
C GLY A 155 -1.88 -25.65 -5.88
N GLY A 156 -0.57 -25.55 -6.08
CA GLY A 156 0.41 -26.64 -5.90
C GLY A 156 0.75 -26.89 -4.42
N ILE A 157 -0.24 -27.35 -3.64
CA ILE A 157 -0.12 -27.52 -2.17
C ILE A 157 -0.15 -29.01 -1.77
N ARG A 158 0.17 -29.92 -2.68
CA ARG A 158 0.11 -31.34 -2.37
C ARG A 158 1.37 -31.78 -1.65
N ARG A 159 1.20 -32.43 -0.50
CA ARG A 159 2.30 -33.07 0.23
C ARG A 159 2.91 -34.18 -0.64
N GLY A 160 4.23 -34.11 -0.84
CA GLY A 160 4.97 -35.08 -1.64
C GLY A 160 5.17 -34.66 -3.10
N ASP A 161 4.63 -33.52 -3.54
CA ASP A 161 5.02 -32.95 -4.82
C ASP A 161 6.52 -32.60 -4.78
N SER A 162 7.27 -33.09 -5.74
CA SER A 162 8.71 -32.84 -5.89
C SER A 162 9.04 -32.46 -7.30
N GLN A 163 10.08 -31.66 -7.45
CA GLN A 163 10.64 -31.27 -8.73
C GLN A 163 12.16 -31.50 -8.69
N SER A 164 12.69 -32.13 -9.73
CA SER A 164 14.13 -32.18 -9.93
C SER A 164 14.59 -30.87 -10.56
N ILE A 165 15.56 -30.23 -9.94
CA ILE A 165 16.22 -29.03 -10.42
C ILE A 165 17.71 -29.24 -10.44
N ASP A 166 18.39 -28.62 -11.41
CA ASP A 166 19.85 -28.51 -11.43
C ASP A 166 20.18 -27.17 -10.74
N ALA A 167 20.75 -27.27 -9.54
CA ALA A 167 21.04 -26.09 -8.73
C ALA A 167 22.34 -26.27 -7.94
N ILE A 168 22.95 -25.14 -7.60
CA ILE A 168 24.03 -25.07 -6.61
C ILE A 168 23.34 -24.79 -5.27
N ILE A 169 23.59 -25.62 -4.26
CA ILE A 169 23.11 -25.40 -2.92
C ILE A 169 24.22 -24.71 -2.13
N TRP A 170 23.90 -23.56 -1.58
CA TRP A 170 24.78 -22.83 -0.68
C TRP A 170 24.20 -22.78 0.72
N TYR A 171 25.01 -23.25 1.69
CA TYR A 171 24.67 -23.23 3.10
C TYR A 171 25.73 -22.45 3.88
N SER A 172 25.32 -21.45 4.61
CA SER A 172 26.18 -20.60 5.44
C SER A 172 25.66 -20.57 6.86
N ASP A 173 26.55 -20.60 7.85
CA ASP A 173 26.23 -20.63 9.27
C ASP A 173 27.18 -19.72 10.04
N LEU A 174 26.70 -18.96 11.02
CA LEU A 174 27.51 -18.04 11.82
C LEU A 174 28.32 -18.80 12.87
N ARG A 175 29.65 -18.76 12.75
CA ARG A 175 30.49 -19.43 13.71
C ARG A 175 30.33 -18.90 15.13
N GLU A 176 30.22 -19.83 16.09
CA GLU A 176 30.13 -19.51 17.51
C GLU A 176 28.91 -18.63 17.88
N SER A 177 27.86 -18.70 17.11
CA SER A 177 26.63 -17.89 17.30
C SER A 177 26.05 -18.05 18.70
N THR A 178 26.05 -19.26 19.25
CA THR A 178 25.59 -19.54 20.61
C THR A 178 26.44 -18.78 21.63
N ALA A 179 27.76 -18.83 21.51
CA ALA A 179 28.65 -18.09 22.42
C ALA A 179 28.50 -16.57 22.26
N LEU A 180 28.26 -16.09 21.04
CA LEU A 180 27.99 -14.69 20.74
C LEU A 180 26.66 -14.24 21.37
N SER A 181 25.60 -15.05 21.26
CA SER A 181 24.30 -14.74 21.87
C SER A 181 24.31 -14.69 23.41
N GLU A 182 25.23 -15.42 24.06
CA GLU A 182 25.43 -15.36 25.50
C GLU A 182 26.24 -14.14 25.96
N ARG A 183 27.07 -13.58 25.06
CA ARG A 183 28.01 -12.48 25.40
C ARG A 183 27.48 -11.10 25.00
N LEU A 184 26.68 -11.02 23.97
CA LEU A 184 26.10 -9.79 23.46
C LEU A 184 24.72 -9.54 24.08
N SER A 185 24.31 -8.29 24.16
CA SER A 185 22.92 -7.97 24.45
C SER A 185 22.01 -8.45 23.30
N PRO A 186 20.70 -8.68 23.52
CA PRO A 186 19.79 -9.11 22.46
C PRO A 186 19.79 -8.16 21.26
N LEU A 187 19.94 -6.86 21.47
CA LEU A 187 19.96 -5.87 20.37
C LEU A 187 21.25 -5.99 19.55
N GLU A 188 22.40 -6.04 20.20
CA GLU A 188 23.70 -6.20 19.55
C GLU A 188 23.77 -7.52 18.75
N PHE A 189 23.19 -8.58 19.31
CA PHE A 189 23.13 -9.86 18.60
C PHE A 189 22.24 -9.82 17.35
N LEU A 190 21.09 -9.12 17.41
CA LEU A 190 20.23 -8.89 16.25
C LEU A 190 20.92 -8.05 15.18
N GLU A 191 21.62 -6.98 15.55
CA GLU A 191 22.39 -6.15 14.61
C GLU A 191 23.51 -6.95 13.91
N LEU A 192 24.17 -7.85 14.66
CA LEU A 192 25.16 -8.77 14.12
C LEU A 192 24.54 -9.74 13.12
N LEU A 193 23.38 -10.34 13.44
CA LEU A 193 22.65 -11.24 12.55
C LEU A 193 22.21 -10.52 11.27
N ASP A 194 21.65 -9.32 11.40
CA ASP A 194 21.22 -8.52 10.25
C ASP A 194 22.41 -8.24 9.31
N SER A 195 23.55 -7.82 9.86
CA SER A 195 24.77 -7.58 9.07
C SER A 195 25.29 -8.87 8.41
N TYR A 196 25.22 -9.99 9.11
CA TYR A 196 25.63 -11.30 8.57
C TYR A 196 24.69 -11.75 7.44
N PHE A 197 23.38 -11.60 7.60
CA PHE A 197 22.40 -11.94 6.57
C PHE A 197 22.49 -11.00 5.36
N GLU A 198 22.76 -9.72 5.57
CA GLU A 198 22.99 -8.78 4.47
C GLU A 198 24.20 -9.18 3.63
N CYS A 199 25.28 -9.61 4.28
CA CYS A 199 26.47 -10.09 3.57
C CYS A 199 26.24 -11.42 2.86
N THR A 200 25.58 -12.40 3.48
CA THR A 200 25.45 -13.77 2.99
C THR A 200 24.27 -13.93 2.03
N ALA A 201 23.06 -13.68 2.50
CA ALA A 201 21.87 -13.73 1.68
C ALA A 201 21.89 -12.67 0.57
N GLY A 202 22.39 -11.46 0.88
CA GLY A 202 22.56 -10.39 -0.09
C GLY A 202 23.50 -10.76 -1.23
N ALA A 203 24.61 -11.45 -0.95
CA ALA A 203 25.51 -11.93 -1.98
C ALA A 203 24.87 -12.99 -2.90
N ALA A 204 24.12 -13.93 -2.33
CA ALA A 204 23.40 -14.94 -3.11
C ALA A 204 22.36 -14.29 -4.04
N LEU A 205 21.58 -13.33 -3.52
CA LEU A 205 20.58 -12.59 -4.29
C LEU A 205 21.20 -11.73 -5.39
N ALA A 206 22.35 -11.09 -5.14
CA ALA A 206 23.06 -10.27 -6.13
C ALA A 206 23.53 -11.08 -7.34
N GLU A 207 23.87 -12.36 -7.14
CA GLU A 207 24.27 -13.29 -8.22
C GLU A 207 23.05 -14.02 -8.86
N GLY A 208 21.84 -13.61 -8.53
CA GLY A 208 20.61 -14.20 -9.08
C GLY A 208 20.18 -15.51 -8.40
N GLY A 209 20.73 -15.82 -7.25
CA GLY A 209 20.33 -16.93 -6.41
C GLY A 209 19.01 -16.64 -5.67
N GLU A 210 18.44 -17.68 -5.09
CA GLU A 210 17.22 -17.61 -4.28
C GLU A 210 17.52 -18.05 -2.85
N VAL A 211 17.14 -17.25 -1.85
CA VAL A 211 17.20 -17.63 -0.45
C VAL A 211 15.99 -18.51 -0.13
N LEU A 212 16.22 -19.79 0.12
CA LEU A 212 15.18 -20.76 0.39
C LEU A 212 14.62 -20.65 1.82
N THR A 213 15.53 -20.48 2.78
CA THR A 213 15.14 -20.33 4.20
C THR A 213 16.29 -19.81 5.05
N MET A 214 15.93 -19.17 6.16
CA MET A 214 16.84 -18.84 7.25
C MET A 214 16.49 -19.73 8.45
N ILE A 215 17.49 -20.39 9.04
CA ILE A 215 17.32 -21.34 10.15
C ILE A 215 18.18 -20.86 11.32
N GLY A 216 17.60 -20.07 12.22
CA GLY A 216 18.38 -19.42 13.28
C GLY A 216 19.35 -18.41 12.72
N ASP A 217 20.66 -18.74 12.79
CA ASP A 217 21.77 -17.96 12.27
C ASP A 217 22.33 -18.52 10.93
N ALA A 218 21.66 -19.52 10.35
CA ALA A 218 22.05 -20.12 9.08
C ALA A 218 21.20 -19.61 7.91
N VAL A 219 21.83 -19.55 6.72
CA VAL A 219 21.20 -19.24 5.44
C VAL A 219 21.36 -20.44 4.51
N LEU A 220 20.23 -20.84 3.91
CA LEU A 220 20.19 -21.81 2.81
C LEU A 220 19.70 -21.07 1.54
N ALA A 221 20.55 -21.06 0.51
CA ALA A 221 20.27 -20.46 -0.77
C ALA A 221 20.56 -21.43 -1.93
#